data_6a4c1da167aa0c150b93e73dcab0e24b
#
_entry.id   6a4c1da167aa0c150b93e73dcab0e24b
#
_cell.length_a   1.000
_cell.length_b   1.000
_cell.length_c   1.000
_cell.angle_alpha   90.00
_cell.angle_beta   90.00
_cell.angle_gamma   90.00
#
_symmetry.space_group_name_H-M   'P 1'
#
loop_
_entity.id
_entity.type
_entity.pdbx_description
1 polymer ?
#
loop_
_entity_poly.entity_id
_entity_poly.type
_entity_poly.pdbx_seq_one_letter_code
_entity_poly.pdbx_strand_id
1 'polypeptide(L)'
;MEVRLADCAGFCFGVKRAVDTVYEQLKNGKTIYTYGPIVHNEEVVRELAEKGVRVLESKEELKNLKAGETIPTVIIRAHGVAEEIYDIMEANGLECIDATCPFVKKIHRIVEQKSTEGYHVIVVGDPKHPEVEGIVGWCQGPVTVLETPEQAENFVKTEGEKLCIVSQTTYNYNKFQYIVEIFEKKGYNDSVVNTICNATEERQRSAKTIAADADVMIVIGGKHSSNSRKLYEICQRECEHTYFIQTLDDLHLDLPKAVRLVGITAGASTPNKLIEEVQNYVRINF
;
A
#
# COMPACT_ATOMS: atom_id res chain seq x y z
N MET A 1 -26.68 14.44 15.29
CA MET A 1 -25.63 13.42 15.11
C MET A 1 -24.31 14.13 14.75
N GLU A 2 -23.18 13.74 15.34
CA GLU A 2 -21.84 14.23 14.98
C GLU A 2 -21.23 13.36 13.87
N VAL A 3 -20.54 13.98 12.92
CA VAL A 3 -19.75 13.26 11.88
C VAL A 3 -18.30 13.67 12.01
N ARG A 4 -17.44 12.72 12.38
CA ARG A 4 -16.01 12.96 12.63
C ARG A 4 -15.15 12.26 11.59
N LEU A 5 -14.33 13.03 10.87
CA LEU A 5 -13.34 12.51 9.91
C LEU A 5 -11.99 12.30 10.61
N ALA A 6 -11.33 11.19 10.32
CA ALA A 6 -9.98 10.92 10.80
C ALA A 6 -8.97 11.92 10.19
N ASP A 7 -8.05 12.46 11.02
CA ASP A 7 -7.10 13.49 10.60
C ASP A 7 -6.21 13.10 9.42
N CYS A 8 -5.92 11.79 9.30
CA CYS A 8 -5.05 11.25 8.25
C CYS A 8 -5.82 10.60 7.09
N ALA A 9 -7.13 10.86 6.92
CA ALA A 9 -7.92 10.28 5.84
C ALA A 9 -7.47 10.78 4.46
N GLY A 10 -7.43 9.87 3.45
CA GLY A 10 -7.12 10.22 2.07
C GLY A 10 -5.65 10.05 1.67
N PHE A 11 -5.26 10.64 0.54
CA PHE A 11 -3.94 10.43 -0.07
C PHE A 11 -2.79 10.68 0.91
N CYS A 12 -1.90 9.68 1.05
CA CYS A 12 -0.62 9.90 1.68
C CYS A 12 0.35 10.60 0.70
N PHE A 13 1.47 11.09 1.22
CA PHE A 13 2.51 11.76 0.41
C PHE A 13 2.95 10.92 -0.80
N GLY A 14 3.26 9.64 -0.61
CA GLY A 14 3.75 8.76 -1.67
C GLY A 14 2.72 8.54 -2.78
N VAL A 15 1.46 8.33 -2.41
CA VAL A 15 0.34 8.19 -3.35
C VAL A 15 0.09 9.49 -4.11
N LYS A 16 -0.01 10.62 -3.39
CA LYS A 16 -0.21 11.92 -4.03
C LYS A 16 0.86 12.21 -5.06
N ARG A 17 2.14 12.01 -4.69
CA ARG A 17 3.28 12.19 -5.59
C ARG A 17 3.16 11.33 -6.85
N ALA A 18 2.80 10.05 -6.72
CA ALA A 18 2.69 9.14 -7.87
C ALA A 18 1.56 9.57 -8.82
N VAL A 19 0.40 9.93 -8.29
CA VAL A 19 -0.74 10.41 -9.07
C VAL A 19 -0.42 11.75 -9.74
N ASP A 20 0.15 12.71 -9.01
CA ASP A 20 0.57 14.00 -9.56
C ASP A 20 1.57 13.83 -10.71
N THR A 21 2.51 12.87 -10.60
CA THR A 21 3.48 12.56 -11.66
C THR A 21 2.77 12.14 -12.96
N VAL A 22 1.73 11.29 -12.86
CA VAL A 22 0.96 10.88 -14.05
C VAL A 22 0.27 12.09 -14.69
N TYR A 23 -0.38 12.92 -13.88
CA TYR A 23 -1.06 14.13 -14.39
C TYR A 23 -0.09 15.13 -15.03
N GLU A 24 1.11 15.27 -14.49
CA GLU A 24 2.15 16.13 -15.08
C GLU A 24 2.57 15.62 -16.46
N GLN A 25 2.79 14.32 -16.61
CA GLN A 25 3.18 13.74 -17.90
C GLN A 25 2.04 13.80 -18.94
N LEU A 26 0.78 13.65 -18.50
CA LEU A 26 -0.38 13.83 -19.39
C LEU A 26 -0.43 15.24 -20.03
N LYS A 27 -0.09 16.28 -19.25
CA LYS A 27 -0.02 17.67 -19.77
C LYS A 27 1.03 17.85 -20.86
N ASN A 28 2.07 17.01 -20.84
CA ASN A 28 3.16 17.04 -21.83
C ASN A 28 2.82 16.32 -23.14
N GLY A 29 1.58 15.80 -23.30
CA GLY A 29 1.12 15.13 -24.53
C GLY A 29 1.79 13.79 -24.82
N LYS A 30 2.39 13.16 -23.81
CA LYS A 30 3.08 11.86 -23.95
C LYS A 30 2.11 10.69 -23.96
N THR A 31 2.48 9.61 -24.66
CA THR A 31 1.81 8.30 -24.50
C THR A 31 2.28 7.65 -23.21
N ILE A 32 1.37 7.52 -22.24
CA ILE A 32 1.70 7.09 -20.89
C ILE A 32 1.19 5.69 -20.63
N TYR A 33 2.10 4.88 -20.10
CA TYR A 33 1.81 3.59 -19.50
C TYR A 33 2.18 3.63 -18.02
N THR A 34 1.47 2.86 -17.19
CA THR A 34 1.91 2.54 -15.82
C THR A 34 2.22 1.05 -15.75
N TYR A 35 3.28 0.67 -15.04
CA TYR A 35 3.54 -0.74 -14.78
C TYR A 35 2.79 -1.17 -13.51
N GLY A 36 1.69 -1.90 -13.72
CA GLY A 36 0.62 -2.10 -12.75
C GLY A 36 -0.19 -0.84 -12.47
N PRO A 37 -1.32 -0.92 -11.75
CA PRO A 37 -2.11 0.24 -11.36
C PRO A 37 -1.28 1.19 -10.50
N ILE A 38 -1.32 2.49 -10.82
CA ILE A 38 -0.48 3.52 -10.17
C ILE A 38 -0.68 3.53 -8.64
N VAL A 39 -1.90 3.26 -8.20
CA VAL A 39 -2.33 3.10 -6.81
C VAL A 39 -3.46 2.06 -6.74
N HIS A 40 -3.67 1.43 -5.57
CA HIS A 40 -4.78 0.50 -5.36
C HIS A 40 -6.08 1.27 -5.04
N ASN A 41 -6.63 1.93 -6.07
CA ASN A 41 -7.94 2.56 -6.04
C ASN A 41 -8.50 2.57 -7.46
N GLU A 42 -9.58 1.84 -7.70
CA GLU A 42 -10.15 1.59 -9.01
C GLU A 42 -10.70 2.88 -9.64
N GLU A 43 -11.22 3.81 -8.82
CA GLU A 43 -11.72 5.10 -9.30
C GLU A 43 -10.59 5.98 -9.88
N VAL A 44 -9.43 5.98 -9.21
CA VAL A 44 -8.24 6.71 -9.71
C VAL A 44 -7.75 6.07 -11.00
N VAL A 45 -7.68 4.74 -11.06
CA VAL A 45 -7.22 4.01 -12.25
C VAL A 45 -8.17 4.26 -13.43
N ARG A 46 -9.50 4.23 -13.18
CA ARG A 46 -10.53 4.51 -14.19
C ARG A 46 -10.40 5.94 -14.73
N GLU A 47 -10.29 6.94 -13.84
CA GLU A 47 -10.14 8.33 -14.26
C GLU A 47 -8.90 8.55 -15.14
N LEU A 48 -7.77 7.90 -14.79
CA LEU A 48 -6.55 7.98 -15.58
C LEU A 48 -6.70 7.26 -16.94
N ALA A 49 -7.39 6.11 -16.98
CA ALA A 49 -7.68 5.39 -18.22
C ALA A 49 -8.55 6.23 -19.19
N GLU A 50 -9.55 6.94 -18.67
CA GLU A 50 -10.37 7.89 -19.47
C GLU A 50 -9.53 9.02 -20.07
N LYS A 51 -8.39 9.35 -19.45
CA LYS A 51 -7.41 10.35 -19.95
C LYS A 51 -6.35 9.72 -20.88
N GLY A 52 -6.47 8.42 -21.20
CA GLY A 52 -5.58 7.72 -22.14
C GLY A 52 -4.37 7.04 -21.51
N VAL A 53 -4.27 6.98 -20.18
CA VAL A 53 -3.22 6.19 -19.49
C VAL A 53 -3.54 4.71 -19.62
N ARG A 54 -2.54 3.89 -19.99
CA ARG A 54 -2.69 2.45 -20.12
C ARG A 54 -1.93 1.73 -19.03
N VAL A 55 -2.50 0.66 -18.49
CA VAL A 55 -1.83 -0.17 -17.48
C VAL A 55 -1.19 -1.38 -18.18
N LEU A 56 0.07 -1.63 -17.89
CA LEU A 56 0.78 -2.86 -18.25
C LEU A 56 0.69 -3.82 -17.07
N GLU A 57 0.01 -4.94 -17.26
CA GLU A 57 -0.30 -5.87 -16.19
C GLU A 57 0.78 -6.95 -15.98
N SER A 58 1.68 -7.11 -16.94
CA SER A 58 2.67 -8.18 -16.91
C SER A 58 4.04 -7.76 -17.48
N LYS A 59 5.07 -8.57 -17.14
CA LYS A 59 6.41 -8.45 -17.73
C LYS A 59 6.39 -8.69 -19.24
N GLU A 60 5.52 -9.59 -19.71
CA GLU A 60 5.36 -9.93 -21.13
C GLU A 60 4.85 -8.72 -21.92
N GLU A 61 3.85 -8.00 -21.38
CA GLU A 61 3.38 -6.76 -21.99
C GLU A 61 4.48 -5.69 -22.04
N LEU A 62 5.23 -5.55 -20.94
CA LEU A 62 6.37 -4.62 -20.90
C LEU A 62 7.46 -4.99 -21.90
N LYS A 63 7.81 -6.29 -22.02
CA LYS A 63 8.80 -6.78 -23.00
C LYS A 63 8.37 -6.56 -24.44
N ASN A 64 7.05 -6.58 -24.71
CA ASN A 64 6.48 -6.36 -26.03
C ASN A 64 6.33 -4.88 -26.40
N LEU A 65 6.36 -3.98 -25.39
CA LEU A 65 6.34 -2.55 -25.61
C LEU A 65 7.73 -2.08 -26.09
N LYS A 66 7.80 -1.55 -27.30
CA LYS A 66 9.05 -1.07 -27.91
C LYS A 66 8.96 0.41 -28.22
N ALA A 67 10.08 1.10 -28.17
CA ALA A 67 10.21 2.42 -28.76
C ALA A 67 9.99 2.31 -30.29
N GLY A 68 9.20 3.22 -30.82
CA GLY A 68 8.90 3.37 -32.25
C GLY A 68 9.20 4.81 -32.69
N GLU A 69 8.36 5.40 -33.52
CA GLU A 69 8.46 6.83 -33.89
C GLU A 69 8.33 7.75 -32.67
N THR A 70 7.57 7.33 -31.66
CA THR A 70 7.47 8.00 -30.35
C THR A 70 7.98 7.05 -29.26
N ILE A 71 8.70 7.59 -28.28
CA ILE A 71 9.17 6.83 -27.12
C ILE A 71 8.04 6.78 -26.09
N PRO A 72 7.49 5.59 -25.76
CA PRO A 72 6.50 5.46 -24.71
C PRO A 72 7.11 5.79 -23.34
N THR A 73 6.36 6.53 -22.53
CA THR A 73 6.72 6.80 -21.13
C THR A 73 6.07 5.76 -20.23
N VAL A 74 6.86 5.00 -19.49
CA VAL A 74 6.38 4.03 -18.51
C VAL A 74 6.63 4.58 -17.09
N ILE A 75 5.55 4.74 -16.33
CA ILE A 75 5.62 5.25 -14.96
C ILE A 75 5.56 4.06 -14.00
N ILE A 76 6.57 3.92 -13.16
CA ILE A 76 6.60 2.94 -12.07
C ILE A 76 5.64 3.41 -10.97
N ARG A 77 4.74 2.51 -10.55
CA ARG A 77 3.75 2.74 -9.49
C ARG A 77 4.38 3.07 -8.13
N ALA A 78 3.57 3.63 -7.21
CA ALA A 78 4.00 4.00 -5.85
C ALA A 78 4.59 2.85 -5.03
N HIS A 79 4.18 1.61 -5.30
CA HIS A 79 4.61 0.38 -4.61
C HIS A 79 6.02 -0.09 -4.99
N GLY A 80 6.63 0.52 -6.03
CA GLY A 80 7.88 0.04 -6.60
C GLY A 80 7.73 -1.26 -7.40
N VAL A 81 8.83 -1.73 -7.91
CA VAL A 81 8.96 -2.96 -8.71
C VAL A 81 10.31 -3.61 -8.44
N ALA A 82 10.47 -4.87 -8.88
CA ALA A 82 11.76 -5.56 -8.88
C ALA A 82 12.78 -4.86 -9.78
N GLU A 83 14.06 -5.02 -9.48
CA GLU A 83 15.19 -4.44 -10.22
C GLU A 83 15.13 -4.77 -11.72
N GLU A 84 14.84 -6.01 -12.08
CA GLU A 84 14.74 -6.46 -13.47
C GLU A 84 13.77 -5.68 -14.37
N ILE A 85 12.77 -5.00 -13.77
CA ILE A 85 11.80 -4.21 -14.53
C ILE A 85 12.47 -2.98 -15.16
N TYR A 86 13.42 -2.38 -14.45
CA TYR A 86 14.22 -1.27 -14.98
C TYR A 86 15.09 -1.72 -16.15
N ASP A 87 15.72 -2.90 -16.04
CA ASP A 87 16.55 -3.48 -17.10
C ASP A 87 15.73 -3.73 -18.38
N ILE A 88 14.51 -4.26 -18.23
CA ILE A 88 13.60 -4.48 -19.37
C ILE A 88 13.24 -3.15 -20.04
N MET A 89 12.97 -2.09 -19.27
CA MET A 89 12.64 -0.78 -19.83
C MET A 89 13.83 -0.19 -20.59
N GLU A 90 15.02 -0.26 -20.03
CA GLU A 90 16.26 0.20 -20.66
C GLU A 90 16.53 -0.56 -21.96
N ALA A 91 16.47 -1.90 -21.92
CA ALA A 91 16.68 -2.75 -23.10
C ALA A 91 15.65 -2.50 -24.22
N ASN A 92 14.46 -2.03 -23.89
CA ASN A 92 13.40 -1.69 -24.86
C ASN A 92 13.42 -0.22 -25.33
N GLY A 93 14.36 0.59 -24.81
CA GLY A 93 14.46 2.01 -25.14
C GLY A 93 13.28 2.86 -24.66
N LEU A 94 12.62 2.45 -23.54
CA LEU A 94 11.47 3.14 -22.99
C LEU A 94 11.91 4.28 -22.07
N GLU A 95 11.14 5.35 -22.03
CA GLU A 95 11.35 6.39 -21.02
C GLU A 95 10.77 5.91 -19.67
N CYS A 96 11.62 5.76 -18.66
CA CYS A 96 11.22 5.35 -17.31
C CYS A 96 11.06 6.56 -16.39
N ILE A 97 9.88 6.72 -15.80
CA ILE A 97 9.63 7.68 -14.72
C ILE A 97 9.29 6.91 -13.45
N ASP A 98 10.20 6.98 -12.48
CA ASP A 98 10.05 6.23 -11.24
C ASP A 98 9.26 7.02 -10.18
N ALA A 99 7.97 6.70 -10.04
CA ALA A 99 7.08 7.25 -9.02
C ALA A 99 7.06 6.42 -7.72
N THR A 100 7.96 5.45 -7.56
CA THR A 100 8.09 4.67 -6.32
C THR A 100 8.19 5.57 -5.09
N CYS A 101 7.38 5.28 -4.08
CA CYS A 101 7.41 6.02 -2.82
C CYS A 101 8.82 5.98 -2.19
N PRO A 102 9.37 7.11 -1.70
CA PRO A 102 10.68 7.15 -1.07
C PRO A 102 10.85 6.17 0.10
N PHE A 103 9.78 5.89 0.85
CA PHE A 103 9.79 4.90 1.93
C PHE A 103 9.99 3.48 1.38
N VAL A 104 9.35 3.13 0.27
CA VAL A 104 9.56 1.84 -0.42
C VAL A 104 10.98 1.75 -1.00
N LYS A 105 11.47 2.81 -1.65
CA LYS A 105 12.87 2.86 -2.13
C LYS A 105 13.89 2.65 -1.00
N LYS A 106 13.59 3.15 0.20
CA LYS A 106 14.44 2.90 1.37
C LYS A 106 14.49 1.42 1.71
N ILE A 107 13.36 0.70 1.62
CA ILE A 107 13.33 -0.74 1.87
C ILE A 107 14.15 -1.49 0.82
N HIS A 108 13.97 -1.16 -0.47
CA HIS A 108 14.76 -1.76 -1.57
C HIS A 108 16.27 -1.68 -1.29
N ARG A 109 16.77 -0.49 -0.91
CA ARG A 109 18.20 -0.29 -0.57
C ARG A 109 18.62 -1.10 0.66
N ILE A 110 17.78 -1.22 1.68
CA ILE A 110 18.08 -1.99 2.88
C ILE A 110 18.21 -3.47 2.54
N VAL A 111 17.25 -4.03 1.80
CA VAL A 111 17.25 -5.47 1.48
C VAL A 111 18.36 -5.82 0.49
N GLU A 112 18.65 -4.97 -0.50
CA GLU A 112 19.77 -5.10 -1.40
C GLU A 112 21.11 -5.14 -0.64
N GLN A 113 21.35 -4.12 0.20
CA GLN A 113 22.56 -4.03 1.00
C GLN A 113 22.70 -5.23 1.95
N LYS A 114 21.66 -5.57 2.71
CA LYS A 114 21.72 -6.65 3.69
C LYS A 114 21.88 -8.02 3.05
N SER A 115 21.20 -8.29 1.96
CA SER A 115 21.38 -9.54 1.23
C SER A 115 22.78 -9.67 0.62
N THR A 116 23.36 -8.58 0.12
CA THR A 116 24.76 -8.54 -0.35
C THR A 116 25.77 -8.73 0.80
N GLU A 117 25.44 -8.25 2.02
CA GLU A 117 26.23 -8.51 3.24
C GLU A 117 26.09 -9.96 3.75
N GLY A 118 25.32 -10.82 3.06
CA GLY A 118 25.12 -12.23 3.39
C GLY A 118 24.02 -12.50 4.44
N TYR A 119 23.13 -11.54 4.68
CA TYR A 119 21.92 -11.78 5.50
C TYR A 119 20.86 -12.51 4.69
N HIS A 120 20.16 -13.44 5.33
CA HIS A 120 18.87 -13.92 4.85
C HIS A 120 17.81 -12.86 5.19
N VAL A 121 17.14 -12.33 4.19
CA VAL A 121 16.12 -11.29 4.38
C VAL A 121 14.77 -11.92 4.71
N ILE A 122 14.17 -11.49 5.80
CA ILE A 122 12.79 -11.85 6.18
C ILE A 122 11.90 -10.64 5.88
N VAL A 123 10.96 -10.81 4.95
CA VAL A 123 9.98 -9.77 4.59
C VAL A 123 8.64 -10.10 5.25
N VAL A 124 8.21 -9.28 6.20
CA VAL A 124 6.91 -9.45 6.85
C VAL A 124 5.85 -8.70 6.03
N GLY A 125 4.98 -9.44 5.34
CA GLY A 125 3.98 -8.87 4.43
C GLY A 125 3.19 -9.93 3.67
N ASP A 126 2.24 -9.47 2.85
CA ASP A 126 1.46 -10.32 1.94
C ASP A 126 2.33 -10.70 0.73
N PRO A 127 2.65 -11.99 0.52
CA PRO A 127 3.52 -12.43 -0.58
C PRO A 127 2.98 -12.12 -1.98
N LYS A 128 1.67 -11.87 -2.11
CA LYS A 128 1.00 -11.54 -3.38
C LYS A 128 0.90 -10.02 -3.61
N HIS A 129 1.34 -9.23 -2.64
CA HIS A 129 1.25 -7.77 -2.77
C HIS A 129 2.40 -7.25 -3.64
N PRO A 130 2.13 -6.35 -4.61
CA PRO A 130 3.14 -5.81 -5.52
C PRO A 130 4.34 -5.15 -4.85
N GLU A 131 4.17 -4.54 -3.67
CA GLU A 131 5.27 -3.96 -2.89
C GLU A 131 6.21 -5.05 -2.37
N VAL A 132 5.66 -6.18 -1.90
CA VAL A 132 6.45 -7.30 -1.39
C VAL A 132 7.20 -7.99 -2.53
N GLU A 133 6.53 -8.20 -3.68
CA GLU A 133 7.20 -8.71 -4.90
C GLU A 133 8.38 -7.80 -5.31
N GLY A 134 8.17 -6.48 -5.26
CA GLY A 134 9.22 -5.50 -5.52
C GLY A 134 10.39 -5.64 -4.52
N ILE A 135 10.10 -5.69 -3.22
CA ILE A 135 11.12 -5.84 -2.16
C ILE A 135 11.93 -7.13 -2.37
N VAL A 136 11.26 -8.25 -2.62
CA VAL A 136 11.92 -9.55 -2.90
C VAL A 136 12.83 -9.45 -4.11
N GLY A 137 12.41 -8.76 -5.16
CA GLY A 137 13.17 -8.60 -6.40
C GLY A 137 14.42 -7.71 -6.30
N TRP A 138 14.66 -7.06 -5.15
CA TRP A 138 15.91 -6.34 -4.84
C TRP A 138 16.85 -7.14 -3.94
N CYS A 139 16.46 -8.34 -3.48
CA CYS A 139 17.32 -9.19 -2.68
C CYS A 139 18.32 -9.95 -3.57
N GLN A 140 19.60 -9.88 -3.24
CA GLN A 140 20.71 -10.57 -3.95
C GLN A 140 21.08 -11.91 -3.29
N GLY A 141 20.31 -12.36 -2.28
CA GLY A 141 20.55 -13.57 -1.50
C GLY A 141 19.26 -14.23 -1.03
N PRO A 142 19.32 -15.12 -0.03
CA PRO A 142 18.15 -15.79 0.51
C PRO A 142 17.10 -14.80 1.02
N VAL A 143 15.83 -15.03 0.66
CA VAL A 143 14.70 -14.23 1.11
C VAL A 143 13.52 -15.14 1.44
N THR A 144 12.84 -14.84 2.55
CA THR A 144 11.61 -15.51 2.97
C THR A 144 10.54 -14.47 3.29
N VAL A 145 9.34 -14.66 2.75
CA VAL A 145 8.19 -13.82 3.06
C VAL A 145 7.33 -14.50 4.12
N LEU A 146 6.99 -13.77 5.17
CA LEU A 146 6.12 -14.23 6.26
C LEU A 146 4.93 -13.28 6.40
N GLU A 147 3.73 -13.83 6.35
CA GLU A 147 2.50 -13.04 6.48
C GLU A 147 1.92 -13.08 7.89
N THR A 148 2.16 -14.18 8.62
CA THR A 148 1.48 -14.43 9.91
C THR A 148 2.45 -14.78 11.04
N PRO A 149 2.04 -14.55 12.31
CA PRO A 149 2.82 -14.98 13.47
C PRO A 149 3.11 -16.48 13.49
N GLU A 150 2.16 -17.32 13.06
CA GLU A 150 2.33 -18.78 13.02
C GLU A 150 3.45 -19.19 12.07
N GLN A 151 3.60 -18.47 10.95
CA GLN A 151 4.72 -18.69 10.03
C GLN A 151 6.06 -18.32 10.68
N ALA A 152 6.10 -17.25 11.48
CA ALA A 152 7.28 -16.85 12.23
C ALA A 152 7.62 -17.86 13.35
N GLU A 153 6.60 -18.41 14.03
CA GLU A 153 6.78 -19.50 15.00
C GLU A 153 7.37 -20.75 14.37
N ASN A 154 6.95 -21.10 13.17
CA ASN A 154 7.42 -22.29 12.45
C ASN A 154 8.72 -22.06 11.67
N PHE A 155 9.17 -20.82 11.51
CA PHE A 155 10.44 -20.52 10.82
C PHE A 155 11.63 -21.04 11.63
N VAL A 156 12.55 -21.76 10.97
CA VAL A 156 13.77 -22.28 11.57
C VAL A 156 14.96 -21.67 10.84
N LYS A 157 15.80 -20.98 11.60
CA LYS A 157 17.06 -20.39 11.13
C LYS A 157 18.12 -21.46 10.97
N THR A 158 18.85 -21.43 9.87
CA THR A 158 20.02 -22.30 9.70
C THR A 158 21.17 -21.87 10.62
N GLU A 159 21.97 -22.80 11.09
CA GLU A 159 23.12 -22.50 11.95
C GLU A 159 24.11 -21.58 11.24
N GLY A 160 24.54 -20.51 11.92
CA GLY A 160 25.46 -19.51 11.37
C GLY A 160 24.81 -18.47 10.46
N GLU A 161 23.56 -18.65 10.07
CA GLU A 161 22.83 -17.68 9.25
C GLU A 161 22.53 -16.39 10.04
N LYS A 162 22.59 -15.23 9.37
CA LYS A 162 22.19 -13.94 9.94
C LYS A 162 20.90 -13.48 9.29
N LEU A 163 19.95 -12.98 10.08
CA LEU A 163 18.65 -12.53 9.59
C LEU A 163 18.55 -11.01 9.57
N CYS A 164 17.98 -10.46 8.48
CA CYS A 164 17.51 -9.08 8.43
C CYS A 164 16.00 -9.08 8.26
N ILE A 165 15.26 -8.56 9.24
CA ILE A 165 13.81 -8.54 9.25
C ILE A 165 13.34 -7.14 8.85
N VAL A 166 12.52 -7.07 7.79
CA VAL A 166 11.84 -5.85 7.31
C VAL A 166 10.35 -6.12 7.17
N SER A 167 9.54 -5.09 6.95
CA SER A 167 8.10 -5.24 6.72
C SER A 167 7.62 -4.47 5.50
N GLN A 168 6.51 -4.92 4.94
CA GLN A 168 5.69 -4.15 4.01
C GLN A 168 5.24 -2.84 4.69
N THR A 169 5.28 -1.71 3.96
CA THR A 169 5.00 -0.37 4.52
C THR A 169 3.60 -0.23 5.12
N THR A 170 2.65 -1.03 4.64
CA THR A 170 1.24 -1.00 5.07
C THR A 170 0.87 -2.15 6.01
N TYR A 171 1.85 -2.90 6.52
CA TYR A 171 1.58 -4.00 7.44
C TYR A 171 0.99 -3.50 8.77
N ASN A 172 0.29 -4.37 9.50
CA ASN A 172 -0.25 -4.00 10.82
C ASN A 172 0.88 -3.89 11.84
N TYR A 173 1.01 -2.72 12.48
CA TYR A 173 2.08 -2.42 13.42
C TYR A 173 2.15 -3.41 14.59
N ASN A 174 1.02 -3.69 15.24
CA ASN A 174 0.99 -4.59 16.39
C ASN A 174 1.33 -6.05 16.01
N LYS A 175 0.86 -6.51 14.82
CA LYS A 175 1.22 -7.84 14.32
C LYS A 175 2.71 -7.93 14.02
N PHE A 176 3.32 -6.86 13.46
CA PHE A 176 4.75 -6.81 13.21
C PHE A 176 5.55 -6.89 14.52
N GLN A 177 5.19 -6.10 15.53
CA GLN A 177 5.83 -6.16 16.84
C GLN A 177 5.76 -7.56 17.45
N TYR A 178 4.61 -8.20 17.35
CA TYR A 178 4.46 -9.58 17.85
C TYR A 178 5.34 -10.60 17.10
N ILE A 179 5.48 -10.45 15.77
CA ILE A 179 6.41 -11.28 14.99
C ILE A 179 7.86 -11.03 15.42
N VAL A 180 8.24 -9.78 15.65
CA VAL A 180 9.58 -9.43 16.16
C VAL A 180 9.84 -10.08 17.52
N GLU A 181 8.87 -10.04 18.44
CA GLU A 181 8.99 -10.71 19.76
C GLU A 181 9.18 -12.23 19.63
N ILE A 182 8.52 -12.89 18.65
CA ILE A 182 8.73 -14.32 18.37
C ILE A 182 10.19 -14.56 17.96
N PHE A 183 10.72 -13.75 17.06
CA PHE A 183 12.11 -13.86 16.60
C PHE A 183 13.11 -13.56 17.72
N GLU A 184 12.85 -12.58 18.57
CA GLU A 184 13.67 -12.26 19.75
C GLU A 184 13.73 -13.44 20.74
N LYS A 185 12.58 -14.06 21.07
CA LYS A 185 12.52 -15.24 21.93
C LYS A 185 13.30 -16.44 21.38
N LYS A 186 13.43 -16.53 20.06
CA LYS A 186 14.24 -17.55 19.37
C LYS A 186 15.72 -17.17 19.24
N GLY A 187 16.11 -15.94 19.59
CA GLY A 187 17.46 -15.42 19.37
C GLY A 187 17.79 -15.16 17.90
N TYR A 188 16.78 -14.82 17.08
CA TYR A 188 16.87 -14.65 15.62
C TYR A 188 16.80 -13.17 15.19
N ASN A 189 17.10 -12.24 16.07
CA ASN A 189 16.95 -10.81 15.86
C ASN A 189 18.27 -10.10 15.49
N ASP A 190 19.08 -10.70 14.61
CA ASP A 190 20.40 -10.15 14.22
C ASP A 190 20.29 -8.72 13.66
N SER A 191 19.26 -8.42 12.88
CA SER A 191 18.97 -7.08 12.36
C SER A 191 17.46 -6.92 12.15
N VAL A 192 16.81 -6.09 12.94
CA VAL A 192 15.38 -5.76 12.79
C VAL A 192 15.25 -4.31 12.38
N VAL A 193 14.60 -4.06 11.24
CA VAL A 193 14.34 -2.71 10.74
C VAL A 193 12.83 -2.52 10.58
N ASN A 194 12.22 -1.72 11.45
CA ASN A 194 10.83 -1.33 11.27
C ASN A 194 10.70 -0.45 10.03
N THR A 195 10.11 -1.00 8.98
CA THR A 195 9.89 -0.33 7.70
C THR A 195 8.42 0.02 7.46
N ILE A 196 7.54 -0.15 8.46
CA ILE A 196 6.17 0.36 8.40
C ILE A 196 6.24 1.88 8.27
N CYS A 197 5.48 2.42 7.32
CA CYS A 197 5.46 3.86 7.08
C CYS A 197 4.77 4.61 8.24
N ASN A 198 5.36 5.71 8.71
CA ASN A 198 4.76 6.53 9.76
C ASN A 198 3.32 6.95 9.43
N ALA A 199 3.05 7.31 8.17
CA ALA A 199 1.69 7.63 7.72
C ALA A 199 0.72 6.45 7.87
N THR A 200 1.20 5.20 7.80
CA THR A 200 0.39 4.00 8.07
C THR A 200 0.10 3.88 9.56
N GLU A 201 1.12 4.04 10.40
CA GLU A 201 0.97 3.95 11.86
C GLU A 201 0.03 5.04 12.40
N GLU A 202 0.24 6.29 12.01
CA GLU A 202 -0.62 7.41 12.40
C GLU A 202 -2.07 7.19 11.98
N ARG A 203 -2.30 6.70 10.75
CA ARG A 203 -3.61 6.39 10.20
C ARG A 203 -4.30 5.27 10.98
N GLN A 204 -3.57 4.19 11.29
CA GLN A 204 -4.10 3.07 12.09
C GLN A 204 -4.48 3.54 13.50
N ARG A 205 -3.64 4.36 14.13
CA ARG A 205 -3.91 4.94 15.45
C ARG A 205 -5.13 5.86 15.44
N SER A 206 -5.19 6.80 14.48
CA SER A 206 -6.33 7.74 14.35
C SER A 206 -7.64 7.00 14.09
N ALA A 207 -7.65 6.02 13.19
CA ALA A 207 -8.81 5.20 12.89
C ALA A 207 -9.29 4.43 14.13
N LYS A 208 -8.37 3.81 14.88
CA LYS A 208 -8.68 3.09 16.12
C LYS A 208 -9.31 4.01 17.17
N THR A 209 -8.74 5.19 17.37
CA THR A 209 -9.24 6.17 18.36
C THR A 209 -10.67 6.60 18.04
N ILE A 210 -10.97 6.91 16.78
CA ILE A 210 -12.31 7.31 16.38
C ILE A 210 -13.30 6.13 16.49
N ALA A 211 -12.90 4.94 16.07
CA ALA A 211 -13.74 3.76 16.10
C ALA A 211 -14.15 3.37 17.52
N ALA A 212 -13.28 3.58 18.51
CA ALA A 212 -13.57 3.31 19.92
C ALA A 212 -14.67 4.22 20.50
N ASP A 213 -14.84 5.42 19.95
CA ASP A 213 -15.86 6.39 20.38
C ASP A 213 -17.14 6.34 19.54
N ALA A 214 -17.06 5.84 18.30
CA ALA A 214 -18.11 5.90 17.30
C ALA A 214 -19.19 4.83 17.50
N ASP A 215 -20.44 5.21 17.26
CA ASP A 215 -21.56 4.27 17.18
C ASP A 215 -21.59 3.57 15.78
N VAL A 216 -21.05 4.25 14.76
CA VAL A 216 -20.91 3.73 13.38
C VAL A 216 -19.57 4.18 12.80
N MET A 217 -18.87 3.29 12.11
CA MET A 217 -17.63 3.59 11.38
C MET A 217 -17.79 3.34 9.88
N ILE A 218 -17.32 4.28 9.08
CA ILE A 218 -17.21 4.15 7.62
C ILE A 218 -15.75 4.21 7.22
N VAL A 219 -15.28 3.15 6.57
CA VAL A 219 -13.91 3.04 6.04
C VAL A 219 -13.97 3.11 4.52
N ILE A 220 -13.42 4.18 3.94
CA ILE A 220 -13.46 4.42 2.50
C ILE A 220 -12.14 3.97 1.86
N GLY A 221 -12.19 3.08 0.85
CA GLY A 221 -10.96 2.65 0.17
C GLY A 221 -11.18 1.58 -0.88
N GLY A 222 -10.20 1.43 -1.77
CA GLY A 222 -10.23 0.38 -2.80
C GLY A 222 -10.20 -1.02 -2.22
N LYS A 223 -10.94 -1.94 -2.83
CA LYS A 223 -11.09 -3.34 -2.37
C LYS A 223 -9.76 -4.10 -2.33
N HIS A 224 -8.82 -3.73 -3.19
CA HIS A 224 -7.47 -4.33 -3.29
C HIS A 224 -6.40 -3.57 -2.50
N SER A 225 -6.77 -2.49 -1.79
CA SER A 225 -5.84 -1.71 -0.97
C SER A 225 -5.54 -2.42 0.36
N SER A 226 -4.30 -2.87 0.55
CA SER A 226 -3.82 -3.46 1.80
C SER A 226 -4.04 -2.51 2.99
N ASN A 227 -3.68 -1.22 2.83
CA ASN A 227 -3.89 -0.24 3.88
C ASN A 227 -5.37 -0.09 4.27
N SER A 228 -6.29 -0.01 3.27
CA SER A 228 -7.73 0.16 3.56
C SER A 228 -8.33 -1.05 4.27
N ARG A 229 -7.93 -2.26 3.88
CA ARG A 229 -8.34 -3.50 4.56
C ARG A 229 -7.87 -3.54 6.01
N LYS A 230 -6.61 -3.13 6.28
CA LYS A 230 -6.08 -3.08 7.65
C LYS A 230 -6.83 -2.06 8.51
N LEU A 231 -7.22 -0.91 7.96
CA LEU A 231 -8.06 0.07 8.66
C LEU A 231 -9.43 -0.50 8.99
N TYR A 232 -10.07 -1.19 8.05
CA TYR A 232 -11.34 -1.86 8.27
C TYR A 232 -11.25 -2.90 9.40
N GLU A 233 -10.23 -3.78 9.36
CA GLU A 233 -9.99 -4.78 10.41
C GLU A 233 -9.80 -4.12 11.80
N ILE A 234 -9.12 -2.98 11.86
CA ILE A 234 -8.90 -2.25 13.12
C ILE A 234 -10.21 -1.63 13.61
N CYS A 235 -10.94 -0.94 12.74
CA CYS A 235 -12.20 -0.31 13.10
C CYS A 235 -13.26 -1.33 13.55
N GLN A 236 -13.36 -2.47 12.84
CA GLN A 236 -14.33 -3.53 13.14
C GLN A 236 -14.13 -4.17 14.53
N ARG A 237 -12.91 -4.13 15.06
CA ARG A 237 -12.61 -4.61 16.42
C ARG A 237 -13.10 -3.66 17.52
N GLU A 238 -13.18 -2.38 17.21
CA GLU A 238 -13.54 -1.33 18.18
C GLU A 238 -15.01 -0.89 18.02
N CYS A 239 -15.60 -1.00 16.80
CA CYS A 239 -16.95 -0.58 16.48
C CYS A 239 -17.69 -1.69 15.72
N GLU A 240 -18.80 -2.19 16.29
CA GLU A 240 -19.60 -3.28 15.70
C GLU A 240 -20.20 -2.90 14.34
N HIS A 241 -20.69 -1.66 14.23
CA HIS A 241 -21.29 -1.14 12.99
C HIS A 241 -20.23 -0.48 12.09
N THR A 242 -19.31 -1.29 11.56
CA THR A 242 -18.25 -0.82 10.66
C THR A 242 -18.54 -1.22 9.21
N TYR A 243 -18.58 -0.23 8.33
CA TYR A 243 -18.82 -0.38 6.89
C TYR A 243 -17.55 -0.12 6.09
N PHE A 244 -17.26 -1.00 5.11
CA PHE A 244 -16.16 -0.81 4.16
C PHE A 244 -16.74 -0.52 2.78
N ILE A 245 -16.45 0.65 2.23
CA ILE A 245 -16.99 1.12 0.96
C ILE A 245 -15.85 1.64 0.07
N GLN A 246 -16.05 1.59 -1.23
CA GLN A 246 -15.16 2.21 -2.21
C GLN A 246 -15.72 3.56 -2.67
N THR A 247 -17.02 3.60 -2.96
CA THR A 247 -17.74 4.79 -3.38
C THR A 247 -19.00 4.98 -2.53
N LEU A 248 -19.70 6.09 -2.71
CA LEU A 248 -20.97 6.35 -2.05
C LEU A 248 -22.05 5.32 -2.43
N ASP A 249 -22.00 4.78 -3.65
CA ASP A 249 -22.96 3.77 -4.12
C ASP A 249 -22.90 2.45 -3.35
N ASP A 250 -21.76 2.15 -2.72
CA ASP A 250 -21.60 0.97 -1.87
C ASP A 250 -22.20 1.17 -0.46
N LEU A 251 -22.59 2.42 -0.11
CA LEU A 251 -23.01 2.76 1.25
C LEU A 251 -24.47 2.41 1.50
N HIS A 252 -24.70 1.27 2.11
CA HIS A 252 -26.02 0.84 2.60
C HIS A 252 -25.98 0.81 4.13
N LEU A 253 -26.35 1.93 4.75
CA LEU A 253 -26.34 2.05 6.21
C LEU A 253 -27.62 1.45 6.82
N ASP A 254 -27.42 0.41 7.64
CA ASP A 254 -28.42 -0.03 8.62
C ASP A 254 -28.03 0.55 9.99
N LEU A 255 -28.58 1.71 10.29
CA LEU A 255 -28.19 2.45 11.48
C LEU A 255 -28.94 1.98 12.73
N PRO A 256 -28.25 1.84 13.88
CA PRO A 256 -28.92 1.64 15.17
C PRO A 256 -29.89 2.81 15.48
N LYS A 257 -30.89 2.54 16.32
CA LYS A 257 -31.99 3.51 16.63
C LYS A 257 -31.52 4.86 17.20
N ALA A 258 -30.31 4.93 17.74
CA ALA A 258 -29.76 6.16 18.34
C ALA A 258 -28.26 6.25 17.99
N VAL A 259 -27.92 6.97 16.91
CA VAL A 259 -26.53 7.26 16.53
C VAL A 259 -26.16 8.66 17.01
N ARG A 260 -25.13 8.78 17.83
CA ARG A 260 -24.56 10.04 18.32
C ARG A 260 -23.37 10.46 17.46
N LEU A 261 -22.50 9.49 17.11
CA LEU A 261 -21.27 9.74 16.40
C LEU A 261 -21.10 8.74 15.24
N VAL A 262 -20.92 9.27 14.02
CA VAL A 262 -20.44 8.53 12.85
C VAL A 262 -18.99 8.91 12.61
N GLY A 263 -18.07 7.94 12.73
CA GLY A 263 -16.68 8.09 12.39
C GLY A 263 -16.42 7.75 10.92
N ILE A 264 -15.60 8.53 10.26
CA ILE A 264 -15.17 8.29 8.87
C ILE A 264 -13.65 8.24 8.82
N THR A 265 -13.10 7.20 8.20
CA THR A 265 -11.69 7.13 7.84
C THR A 265 -11.53 6.71 6.38
N ALA A 266 -10.35 6.93 5.82
CA ALA A 266 -10.10 6.57 4.43
C ALA A 266 -8.68 6.07 4.21
N GLY A 267 -8.54 5.14 3.26
CA GLY A 267 -7.26 4.59 2.86
C GLY A 267 -6.32 5.62 2.22
N ALA A 268 -5.02 5.28 2.24
CA ALA A 268 -3.95 6.13 1.71
C ALA A 268 -4.03 6.38 0.19
N SER A 269 -4.85 5.62 -0.52
CA SER A 269 -5.10 5.75 -1.97
C SER A 269 -6.51 6.27 -2.29
N THR A 270 -7.25 6.79 -1.30
CA THR A 270 -8.61 7.31 -1.49
C THR A 270 -8.58 8.81 -1.82
N PRO A 271 -9.13 9.24 -2.96
CA PRO A 271 -9.24 10.66 -3.31
C PRO A 271 -10.11 11.44 -2.33
N ASN A 272 -9.73 12.70 -2.04
CA ASN A 272 -10.51 13.57 -1.15
C ASN A 272 -11.95 13.77 -1.63
N LYS A 273 -12.19 13.81 -2.95
CA LYS A 273 -13.54 13.92 -3.51
C LYS A 273 -14.49 12.84 -2.98
N LEU A 274 -14.05 11.58 -2.97
CA LEU A 274 -14.86 10.47 -2.45
C LEU A 274 -15.12 10.60 -0.94
N ILE A 275 -14.16 11.10 -0.19
CA ILE A 275 -14.30 11.34 1.26
C ILE A 275 -15.34 12.43 1.52
N GLU A 276 -15.25 13.54 0.79
CA GLU A 276 -16.19 14.67 0.89
C GLU A 276 -17.61 14.26 0.49
N GLU A 277 -17.77 13.47 -0.57
CA GLU A 277 -19.06 12.95 -1.01
C GLU A 277 -19.74 12.13 0.09
N VAL A 278 -19.03 11.17 0.68
CA VAL A 278 -19.54 10.34 1.77
C VAL A 278 -19.84 11.17 3.01
N GLN A 279 -18.92 12.07 3.40
CA GLN A 279 -19.10 12.93 4.57
C GLN A 279 -20.32 13.83 4.43
N ASN A 280 -20.53 14.45 3.27
CA ASN A 280 -21.67 15.29 2.99
C ASN A 280 -22.98 14.48 2.97
N TYR A 281 -22.97 13.32 2.35
CA TYR A 281 -24.14 12.44 2.31
C TYR A 281 -24.60 12.06 3.73
N VAL A 282 -23.66 11.64 4.60
CA VAL A 282 -23.98 11.26 5.99
C VAL A 282 -24.52 12.46 6.78
N ARG A 283 -23.94 13.66 6.61
CA ARG A 283 -24.41 14.88 7.31
C ARG A 283 -25.80 15.34 6.91
N ILE A 284 -26.21 15.07 5.65
CA ILE A 284 -27.48 15.55 5.11
C ILE A 284 -28.63 14.56 5.39
N ASN A 285 -28.32 13.26 5.35
CA ASN A 285 -29.38 12.23 5.35
C ASN A 285 -29.58 11.58 6.73
N PHE A 286 -28.70 11.87 7.67
CA PHE A 286 -28.80 11.34 9.03
C PHE A 286 -28.51 12.40 10.09
#